data_7004f2b8ab4ea964175803d69e0fe4b1
#
_entry.id   7004f2b8ab4ea964175803d69e0fe4b1
#
_cell.length_a   1.000
_cell.length_b   1.000
_cell.length_c   1.000
_cell.angle_alpha   90.00
_cell.angle_beta   90.00
_cell.angle_gamma   90.00
#
_symmetry.space_group_name_H-M   'P 1'
#
loop_
_entity.id
_entity.type
_entity.pdbx_description
1 polymer ?
#
loop_
_entity_poly.entity_id
_entity_poly.type
_entity_poly.pdbx_seq_one_letter_code
_entity_poly.pdbx_strand_id
1 'polypeptide(L)'
;GLCSEMEAVQLKRSVYVSGRSRQNSNKAVLYNVDAIQRAIATSPKKKISFRYFEYDMRKNKKYRDKTRICTPYALVWDNDHYYLVAWNDHRETYSNFRVDRMESVEIIDQPARKPDADFDLEDYILTHVSMFSGDETEVVLRCDKAVVNAVLDRFGMGVRLIPAEDGESFSVHAPVVAKEPF
;
A
#
# COMPACT_ATOMS: atom_id res chain seq x y z
N GLY A 1 -13.72 -10.66 20.58
CA GLY A 1 -12.95 -10.43 21.76
C GLY A 1 -11.62 -9.82 21.38
N LEU A 2 -11.30 -8.66 21.93
CA LEU A 2 -10.02 -7.99 21.72
C LEU A 2 -8.93 -8.83 22.40
N CYS A 3 -7.89 -9.18 21.65
CA CYS A 3 -6.68 -9.82 22.16
C CYS A 3 -6.05 -8.93 23.25
N SER A 4 -5.65 -9.47 24.38
CA SER A 4 -4.98 -8.69 25.42
C SER A 4 -3.62 -8.19 24.93
N GLU A 5 -3.11 -7.09 25.51
CA GLU A 5 -1.78 -6.56 25.15
C GLU A 5 -0.67 -7.61 25.30
N MET A 6 -0.80 -8.52 26.27
CA MET A 6 0.15 -9.64 26.46
C MET A 6 0.07 -10.67 25.33
N GLU A 7 -1.12 -10.97 24.83
CA GLU A 7 -1.30 -11.88 23.68
C GLU A 7 -0.79 -11.27 22.40
N ALA A 8 -0.98 -9.97 22.21
CA ALA A 8 -0.40 -9.23 21.06
C ALA A 8 1.14 -9.21 21.11
N VAL A 9 1.75 -9.11 22.28
CA VAL A 9 3.21 -9.20 22.47
C VAL A 9 3.71 -10.63 22.24
N GLN A 10 2.94 -11.64 22.64
CA GLN A 10 3.28 -13.05 22.41
C GLN A 10 3.14 -13.44 20.93
N LEU A 11 2.12 -12.94 20.22
CA LEU A 11 1.98 -13.10 18.78
C LEU A 11 3.15 -12.48 18.01
N LYS A 12 3.62 -11.29 18.43
CA LYS A 12 4.81 -10.65 17.83
C LYS A 12 6.10 -11.49 17.99
N ARG A 13 6.19 -12.32 19.01
CA ARG A 13 7.37 -13.18 19.26
C ARG A 13 7.33 -14.52 18.52
N SER A 14 6.15 -14.97 18.08
CA SER A 14 5.96 -16.26 17.43
C SER A 14 5.79 -16.20 15.92
N VAL A 15 5.68 -14.98 15.34
CA VAL A 15 5.58 -14.81 13.88
C VAL A 15 6.96 -14.50 13.30
N TYR A 16 7.59 -15.51 12.71
CA TYR A 16 8.79 -15.32 11.92
C TYR A 16 8.41 -14.93 10.50
N VAL A 17 8.70 -13.68 10.11
CA VAL A 17 8.58 -13.26 8.72
C VAL A 17 9.80 -13.76 7.95
N SER A 18 9.64 -14.89 7.27
CA SER A 18 10.65 -15.43 6.37
C SER A 18 10.61 -14.67 5.04
N GLY A 19 11.55 -13.77 4.84
CA GLY A 19 11.70 -13.05 3.57
C GLY A 19 13.17 -12.79 3.28
N ARG A 20 13.68 -13.38 2.20
CA ARG A 20 15.02 -13.07 1.71
C ARG A 20 15.14 -11.58 1.37
N SER A 21 16.13 -10.92 1.95
CA SER A 21 16.70 -9.63 1.55
C SER A 21 15.92 -8.31 1.82
N ARG A 22 14.91 -8.27 2.70
CA ARG A 22 14.21 -7.01 3.03
C ARG A 22 14.36 -6.53 4.48
N GLN A 23 15.28 -7.07 5.27
CA GLN A 23 15.37 -6.75 6.71
C GLN A 23 15.60 -5.26 7.01
N ASN A 24 16.37 -4.55 6.19
CA ASN A 24 16.60 -3.11 6.41
C ASN A 24 15.44 -2.24 5.95
N SER A 25 14.75 -2.63 4.86
CA SER A 25 13.57 -1.90 4.37
C SER A 25 12.38 -2.03 5.32
N ASN A 26 12.17 -3.21 5.93
CA ASN A 26 11.06 -3.43 6.85
C ASN A 26 11.16 -2.60 8.14
N LYS A 27 12.36 -2.43 8.69
CA LYS A 27 12.55 -1.57 9.87
C LYS A 27 12.22 -0.11 9.55
N ALA A 28 12.72 0.43 8.45
CA ALA A 28 12.43 1.80 8.03
C ALA A 28 10.93 2.02 7.81
N VAL A 29 10.24 1.05 7.18
CA VAL A 29 8.79 1.10 6.98
C VAL A 29 8.04 1.16 8.31
N LEU A 30 8.42 0.34 9.30
CA LEU A 30 7.77 0.35 10.61
C LEU A 30 7.96 1.67 11.35
N TYR A 31 9.15 2.27 11.29
CA TYR A 31 9.38 3.61 11.85
C TYR A 31 8.54 4.68 11.16
N ASN A 32 8.43 4.62 9.83
CA ASN A 32 7.60 5.56 9.08
C ASN A 32 6.12 5.39 9.44
N VAL A 33 5.63 4.15 9.53
CA VAL A 33 4.25 3.84 9.96
C VAL A 33 3.97 4.40 11.36
N ASP A 34 4.88 4.17 12.32
CA ASP A 34 4.74 4.69 13.69
C ASP A 34 4.69 6.23 13.71
N ALA A 35 5.60 6.89 13.00
CA ALA A 35 5.62 8.35 12.93
C ALA A 35 4.32 8.92 12.33
N ILE A 36 3.81 8.31 11.25
CA ILE A 36 2.56 8.71 10.61
C ILE A 36 1.38 8.48 11.55
N GLN A 37 1.29 7.32 12.21
CA GLN A 37 0.21 7.03 13.16
C GLN A 37 0.20 8.03 14.33
N ARG A 38 1.38 8.36 14.87
CA ARG A 38 1.49 9.39 15.91
C ARG A 38 1.02 10.75 15.43
N ALA A 39 1.38 11.16 14.21
CA ALA A 39 0.91 12.43 13.65
C ALA A 39 -0.62 12.49 13.52
N ILE A 40 -1.25 11.38 13.11
CA ILE A 40 -2.71 11.26 12.99
C ILE A 40 -3.39 11.25 14.37
N ALA A 41 -2.79 10.59 15.37
CA ALA A 41 -3.37 10.41 16.71
C ALA A 41 -3.15 11.59 17.65
N THR A 42 -2.15 12.44 17.38
CA THR A 42 -1.82 13.60 18.21
C THR A 42 -2.97 14.63 18.19
N SER A 43 -3.22 15.27 19.33
CA SER A 43 -4.19 16.36 19.46
C SER A 43 -3.46 17.65 19.91
N PRO A 44 -3.50 18.74 19.13
CA PRO A 44 -4.03 18.83 17.76
C PRO A 44 -3.19 18.03 16.76
N LYS A 45 -3.85 17.51 15.71
CA LYS A 45 -3.18 16.75 14.66
C LYS A 45 -2.10 17.60 13.97
N LYS A 46 -0.99 16.95 13.61
CA LYS A 46 0.20 17.60 13.05
C LYS A 46 0.46 17.16 11.61
N LYS A 47 1.13 18.01 10.85
CA LYS A 47 1.68 17.65 9.55
C LYS A 47 2.93 16.80 9.71
N ILE A 48 3.28 16.12 8.61
CA ILE A 48 4.56 15.41 8.48
C ILE A 48 5.36 15.97 7.31
N SER A 49 6.66 15.83 7.41
CA SER A 49 7.59 16.03 6.29
C SER A 49 8.32 14.73 5.96
N PHE A 50 8.64 14.52 4.69
CA PHE A 50 9.39 13.35 4.23
C PHE A 50 9.99 13.57 2.86
N ARG A 51 11.01 12.74 2.51
CA ARG A 51 11.53 12.59 1.15
C ARG A 51 10.86 11.40 0.49
N TYR A 52 10.51 11.54 -0.79
CA TYR A 52 9.86 10.47 -1.55
C TYR A 52 10.70 10.09 -2.76
N PHE A 53 10.91 8.78 -2.97
CA PHE A 53 11.68 8.28 -4.08
C PHE A 53 10.90 7.29 -4.93
N GLU A 54 11.35 7.15 -6.17
CA GLU A 54 10.96 6.11 -7.11
C GLU A 54 12.21 5.36 -7.55
N TYR A 55 12.05 4.18 -8.11
CA TYR A 55 13.16 3.47 -8.72
C TYR A 55 13.24 3.78 -10.21
N ASP A 56 14.43 4.04 -10.71
CA ASP A 56 14.70 4.06 -12.14
C ASP A 56 14.81 2.63 -12.70
N MET A 57 14.96 2.50 -14.02
CA MET A 57 15.11 1.20 -14.70
C MET A 57 16.37 0.43 -14.28
N ARG A 58 17.35 1.10 -13.66
CA ARG A 58 18.56 0.51 -13.08
C ARG A 58 18.45 0.19 -11.60
N LYS A 59 17.21 0.33 -11.04
CA LYS A 59 16.91 0.12 -9.63
C LYS A 59 17.60 1.11 -8.68
N ASN A 60 18.04 2.27 -9.16
CA ASN A 60 18.53 3.35 -8.31
C ASN A 60 17.36 4.19 -7.79
N LYS A 61 17.49 4.69 -6.57
CA LYS A 61 16.52 5.63 -6.01
C LYS A 61 16.63 6.98 -6.73
N LYS A 62 15.54 7.40 -7.31
CA LYS A 62 15.38 8.74 -7.89
C LYS A 62 14.43 9.53 -7.01
N TYR A 63 14.92 10.56 -6.36
CA TYR A 63 14.09 11.45 -5.55
C TYR A 63 13.41 12.47 -6.46
N ARG A 64 12.09 12.57 -6.34
CA ARG A 64 11.32 13.65 -6.96
C ARG A 64 11.36 14.84 -6.01
N ASP A 65 12.26 15.79 -6.30
CA ASP A 65 12.34 17.10 -5.62
C ASP A 65 12.36 17.13 -4.09
N LYS A 66 12.17 18.36 -3.57
CA LYS A 66 12.26 18.80 -2.19
C LYS A 66 11.44 17.94 -1.23
N THR A 67 11.80 18.03 0.06
CA THR A 67 11.00 17.50 1.16
C THR A 67 9.51 17.81 0.97
N ARG A 68 8.66 16.80 1.03
CA ARG A 68 7.21 16.96 0.94
C ARG A 68 6.66 17.27 2.31
N ILE A 69 5.71 18.18 2.37
CA ILE A 69 4.91 18.49 3.56
C ILE A 69 3.48 18.05 3.28
N CYS A 70 2.93 17.23 4.17
CA CYS A 70 1.62 16.65 4.00
C CYS A 70 0.86 16.60 5.33
N THR A 71 -0.46 16.72 5.25
CA THR A 71 -1.37 16.41 6.35
C THR A 71 -1.81 14.94 6.23
N PRO A 72 -1.40 14.04 7.14
CA PRO A 72 -1.80 12.64 7.09
C PRO A 72 -3.24 12.46 7.54
N TYR A 73 -4.04 11.68 6.80
CA TYR A 73 -5.42 11.35 7.15
C TYR A 73 -5.61 9.88 7.54
N ALA A 74 -5.02 8.97 6.77
CA ALA A 74 -5.12 7.54 7.03
C ALA A 74 -3.88 6.77 6.56
N LEU A 75 -3.65 5.61 7.19
CA LEU A 75 -2.78 4.56 6.71
C LEU A 75 -3.66 3.40 6.23
N VAL A 76 -3.41 2.94 5.02
CA VAL A 76 -4.14 1.83 4.38
C VAL A 76 -3.15 0.72 4.07
N TRP A 77 -3.50 -0.52 4.38
CA TRP A 77 -2.76 -1.70 3.96
C TRP A 77 -3.44 -2.29 2.72
N ASP A 78 -2.72 -2.34 1.62
CA ASP A 78 -3.20 -2.92 0.38
C ASP A 78 -2.04 -3.56 -0.41
N ASN A 79 -2.27 -4.74 -1.00
CA ASN A 79 -1.29 -5.46 -1.82
C ASN A 79 0.12 -5.53 -1.20
N ASP A 80 0.23 -5.96 0.06
CA ASP A 80 1.47 -6.09 0.83
C ASP A 80 2.25 -4.79 1.06
N HIS A 81 1.59 -3.63 0.91
CA HIS A 81 2.17 -2.32 1.14
C HIS A 81 1.29 -1.42 2.02
N TYR A 82 1.95 -0.58 2.82
CA TYR A 82 1.28 0.54 3.47
C TYR A 82 1.21 1.73 2.53
N TYR A 83 0.04 2.34 2.46
CA TYR A 83 -0.23 3.58 1.75
C TYR A 83 -0.65 4.66 2.73
N LEU A 84 -0.04 5.82 2.63
CA LEU A 84 -0.47 7.03 3.33
C LEU A 84 -1.44 7.80 2.43
N VAL A 85 -2.66 8.03 2.91
CA VAL A 85 -3.58 9.02 2.32
C VAL A 85 -3.35 10.34 3.01
N ALA A 86 -3.03 11.38 2.26
CA ALA A 86 -2.67 12.68 2.80
C ALA A 86 -3.05 13.84 1.86
N TRP A 87 -3.27 15.01 2.43
CA TRP A 87 -3.24 16.26 1.67
C TRP A 87 -1.79 16.68 1.41
N ASN A 88 -1.46 16.89 0.17
CA ASN A 88 -0.14 17.31 -0.27
C ASN A 88 -0.13 18.85 -0.42
N ASP A 89 0.53 19.54 0.49
CA ASP A 89 0.57 21.00 0.51
C ASP A 89 1.16 21.62 -0.76
N HIS A 90 2.13 20.95 -1.38
CA HIS A 90 2.79 21.47 -2.57
C HIS A 90 1.93 21.37 -3.83
N ARG A 91 1.10 20.32 -3.92
CA ARG A 91 0.21 20.08 -5.07
C ARG A 91 -1.22 20.56 -4.82
N GLU A 92 -1.52 20.94 -3.58
CA GLU A 92 -2.86 21.33 -3.14
C GLU A 92 -3.93 20.29 -3.52
N THR A 93 -3.59 19.00 -3.30
CA THR A 93 -4.49 17.89 -3.62
C THR A 93 -4.30 16.69 -2.68
N TYR A 94 -5.32 15.86 -2.60
CA TYR A 94 -5.21 14.56 -1.95
C TYR A 94 -4.26 13.68 -2.75
N SER A 95 -3.41 12.94 -2.06
CA SER A 95 -2.37 12.12 -2.68
C SER A 95 -2.14 10.85 -1.87
N ASN A 96 -1.74 9.78 -2.56
CA ASN A 96 -1.36 8.51 -1.96
C ASN A 96 0.15 8.34 -2.05
N PHE A 97 0.76 7.89 -0.97
CA PHE A 97 2.19 7.62 -0.93
C PHE A 97 2.45 6.22 -0.37
N ARG A 98 3.22 5.43 -1.08
CA ARG A 98 3.70 4.16 -0.55
C ARG A 98 4.72 4.45 0.56
N VAL A 99 4.49 3.90 1.74
CA VAL A 99 5.31 4.18 2.93
C VAL A 99 6.73 3.61 2.80
N ASP A 100 6.91 2.51 2.06
CA ASP A 100 8.21 1.92 1.76
C ASP A 100 9.08 2.77 0.80
N ARG A 101 8.49 3.82 0.19
CA ARG A 101 9.18 4.80 -0.66
C ARG A 101 9.40 6.14 0.03
N MET A 102 9.11 6.21 1.32
CA MET A 102 9.31 7.41 2.13
C MET A 102 10.59 7.28 2.95
N GLU A 103 11.32 8.37 3.06
CA GLU A 103 12.51 8.48 3.90
C GLU A 103 12.44 9.73 4.76
N SER A 104 13.06 9.67 5.96
CA SER A 104 13.12 10.78 6.92
C SER A 104 11.73 11.36 7.22
N VAL A 105 10.80 10.46 7.61
CA VAL A 105 9.45 10.88 8.02
C VAL A 105 9.55 11.54 9.40
N GLU A 106 9.19 12.82 9.47
CA GLU A 106 9.22 13.61 10.69
C GLU A 106 7.89 14.31 10.92
N ILE A 107 7.46 14.34 12.18
CA ILE A 107 6.32 15.16 12.59
C ILE A 107 6.81 16.59 12.75
N ILE A 108 6.20 17.51 12.02
CA ILE A 108 6.58 18.93 12.08
C ILE A 108 5.58 19.73 12.91
N ASP A 109 6.05 20.82 13.53
CA ASP A 109 5.21 21.69 14.36
C ASP A 109 4.32 22.63 13.53
N GLN A 110 3.50 22.00 12.66
CA GLN A 110 2.50 22.69 11.88
C GLN A 110 1.16 21.99 12.06
N PRO A 111 0.06 22.74 12.23
CA PRO A 111 -1.26 22.16 12.40
C PRO A 111 -1.70 21.43 11.12
N ALA A 112 -2.32 20.28 11.29
CA ALA A 112 -2.92 19.54 10.20
C ALA A 112 -4.05 20.34 9.55
N ARG A 113 -4.19 20.26 8.23
CA ARG A 113 -5.34 20.79 7.50
C ARG A 113 -6.56 19.91 7.77
N LYS A 114 -7.69 20.53 8.04
CA LYS A 114 -8.97 19.79 8.06
C LYS A 114 -9.32 19.33 6.64
N PRO A 115 -9.85 18.12 6.46
CA PRO A 115 -10.34 17.70 5.14
C PRO A 115 -11.47 18.63 4.68
N ASP A 116 -11.68 18.69 3.38
CA ASP A 116 -12.79 19.43 2.79
C ASP A 116 -14.13 18.82 3.24
N ALA A 117 -15.19 19.62 3.30
CA ALA A 117 -16.49 19.18 3.83
C ALA A 117 -17.13 18.06 3.01
N ASP A 118 -16.79 17.98 1.72
CA ASP A 118 -17.23 16.99 0.75
C ASP A 118 -16.24 15.84 0.56
N PHE A 119 -15.11 15.82 1.27
CA PHE A 119 -14.12 14.76 1.18
C PHE A 119 -14.55 13.54 2.00
N ASP A 120 -14.90 12.48 1.29
CA ASP A 120 -15.16 11.17 1.88
C ASP A 120 -13.88 10.32 1.80
N LEU A 121 -13.32 10.03 2.97
CA LEU A 121 -12.09 9.25 3.09
C LEU A 121 -12.28 7.78 2.68
N GLU A 122 -13.43 7.18 2.98
CA GLU A 122 -13.72 5.78 2.65
C GLU A 122 -13.87 5.61 1.14
N ASP A 123 -14.65 6.49 0.50
CA ASP A 123 -14.79 6.52 -0.95
C ASP A 123 -13.45 6.78 -1.64
N TYR A 124 -12.67 7.73 -1.13
CA TYR A 124 -11.34 8.00 -1.67
C TYR A 124 -10.40 6.79 -1.56
N ILE A 125 -10.40 6.05 -0.45
CA ILE A 125 -9.59 4.83 -0.28
C ILE A 125 -10.02 3.77 -1.29
N LEU A 126 -11.31 3.53 -1.43
CA LEU A 126 -11.85 2.55 -2.36
C LEU A 126 -11.48 2.87 -3.82
N THR A 127 -11.58 4.14 -4.20
CA THR A 127 -11.38 4.55 -5.59
C THR A 127 -9.91 4.81 -5.97
N HIS A 128 -9.05 5.19 -5.01
CA HIS A 128 -7.70 5.66 -5.33
C HIS A 128 -6.57 4.83 -4.72
N VAL A 129 -6.84 4.01 -3.70
CA VAL A 129 -5.82 3.16 -3.07
C VAL A 129 -6.02 1.71 -3.46
N SER A 130 -7.22 1.16 -3.22
CA SER A 130 -7.54 -0.25 -3.46
C SER A 130 -7.87 -0.55 -4.92
N MET A 131 -8.24 0.47 -5.68
CA MET A 131 -8.47 0.36 -7.10
C MET A 131 -7.36 1.07 -7.87
N PHE A 132 -6.58 0.31 -8.63
CA PHE A 132 -5.95 0.89 -9.79
C PHE A 132 -7.10 1.35 -10.69
N SER A 133 -7.44 2.65 -10.66
CA SER A 133 -8.47 3.21 -11.53
C SER A 133 -8.03 3.08 -12.98
N GLY A 134 -8.59 2.16 -13.69
CA GLY A 134 -8.39 1.89 -15.10
C GLY A 134 -9.55 1.03 -15.57
N ASP A 135 -9.74 0.93 -16.86
CA ASP A 135 -10.75 0.05 -17.42
C ASP A 135 -10.41 -1.41 -17.06
N GLU A 136 -11.38 -2.13 -16.51
CA GLU A 136 -11.25 -3.57 -16.31
C GLU A 136 -11.10 -4.23 -17.68
N THR A 137 -9.99 -4.92 -17.85
CA THR A 137 -9.71 -5.71 -19.04
C THR A 137 -9.66 -7.18 -18.65
N GLU A 138 -10.43 -8.00 -19.31
CA GLU A 138 -10.32 -9.44 -19.12
C GLU A 138 -9.02 -9.95 -19.75
N VAL A 139 -8.18 -10.60 -18.95
CA VAL A 139 -7.00 -11.29 -19.44
C VAL A 139 -7.16 -12.79 -19.31
N VAL A 140 -6.62 -13.51 -20.30
CA VAL A 140 -6.56 -14.96 -20.26
C VAL A 140 -5.11 -15.38 -20.01
N LEU A 141 -4.85 -15.96 -18.84
CA LEU A 141 -3.54 -16.46 -18.46
C LEU A 141 -3.53 -17.98 -18.63
N ARG A 142 -2.49 -18.53 -19.29
CA ARG A 142 -2.22 -19.96 -19.28
C ARG A 142 -1.25 -20.28 -18.16
N CYS A 143 -1.64 -21.17 -17.26
CA CYS A 143 -0.92 -21.50 -16.04
C CYS A 143 -0.68 -23.01 -15.95
N ASP A 144 0.45 -23.40 -15.36
CA ASP A 144 0.71 -24.78 -14.96
C ASP A 144 -0.16 -25.18 -13.77
N LYS A 145 -0.57 -26.45 -13.69
CA LYS A 145 -1.40 -26.95 -12.57
C LYS A 145 -0.79 -26.73 -11.21
N ALA A 146 0.54 -26.67 -11.11
CA ALA A 146 1.24 -26.48 -9.84
C ALA A 146 0.96 -25.12 -9.20
N VAL A 147 0.54 -24.11 -9.99
CA VAL A 147 0.26 -22.76 -9.48
C VAL A 147 -1.20 -22.47 -9.21
N VAL A 148 -2.09 -23.47 -9.25
CA VAL A 148 -3.54 -23.29 -9.07
C VAL A 148 -3.87 -22.56 -7.76
N ASN A 149 -3.23 -22.93 -6.65
CA ASN A 149 -3.47 -22.29 -5.36
C ASN A 149 -3.04 -20.82 -5.38
N ALA A 150 -1.88 -20.50 -5.94
CA ALA A 150 -1.42 -19.12 -6.07
C ALA A 150 -2.37 -18.27 -6.93
N VAL A 151 -2.97 -18.85 -7.94
CA VAL A 151 -4.00 -18.21 -8.78
C VAL A 151 -5.26 -17.94 -7.98
N LEU A 152 -5.74 -18.93 -7.22
CA LEU A 152 -6.93 -18.79 -6.37
C LEU A 152 -6.71 -17.79 -5.24
N ASP A 153 -5.51 -17.77 -4.63
CA ASP A 153 -5.12 -16.80 -3.62
C ASP A 153 -5.09 -15.37 -4.18
N ARG A 154 -4.70 -15.22 -5.44
CA ARG A 154 -4.58 -13.91 -6.10
C ARG A 154 -5.91 -13.36 -6.60
N PHE A 155 -6.74 -14.22 -7.23
CA PHE A 155 -7.96 -13.80 -7.94
C PHE A 155 -9.24 -14.22 -7.22
N GLY A 156 -9.12 -14.97 -6.14
CA GLY A 156 -10.25 -15.47 -5.36
C GLY A 156 -10.90 -16.74 -5.96
N MET A 157 -11.73 -17.40 -5.17
CA MET A 157 -12.42 -18.65 -5.55
C MET A 157 -13.45 -18.47 -6.67
N GLY A 158 -13.88 -17.25 -6.95
CA GLY A 158 -14.83 -16.93 -8.01
C GLY A 158 -14.22 -16.83 -9.41
N VAL A 159 -12.88 -16.87 -9.54
CA VAL A 159 -12.22 -16.78 -10.84
C VAL A 159 -12.51 -18.00 -11.71
N ARG A 160 -12.73 -17.76 -13.01
CA ARG A 160 -13.02 -18.83 -13.96
C ARG A 160 -11.73 -19.53 -14.36
N LEU A 161 -11.63 -20.83 -14.00
CA LEU A 161 -10.55 -21.73 -14.41
C LEU A 161 -11.07 -22.70 -15.47
N ILE A 162 -10.33 -22.88 -16.57
CA ILE A 162 -10.65 -23.84 -17.63
C ILE A 162 -9.46 -24.78 -17.76
N PRO A 163 -9.57 -26.03 -17.26
CA PRO A 163 -8.53 -27.03 -17.45
C PRO A 163 -8.27 -27.31 -18.93
N ALA A 164 -7.00 -27.48 -19.29
CA ALA A 164 -6.61 -27.93 -20.63
C ALA A 164 -6.74 -29.45 -20.75
N GLU A 165 -6.85 -29.95 -21.98
CA GLU A 165 -7.00 -31.39 -22.27
C GLU A 165 -5.78 -32.20 -21.81
N ASP A 166 -4.60 -31.57 -21.70
CA ASP A 166 -3.38 -32.21 -21.23
C ASP A 166 -3.40 -32.56 -19.73
N GLY A 167 -4.34 -32.00 -18.96
CA GLY A 167 -4.44 -32.15 -17.49
C GLY A 167 -3.27 -31.56 -16.71
N GLU A 168 -2.33 -30.90 -17.38
CA GLU A 168 -1.13 -30.30 -16.77
C GLU A 168 -1.16 -28.78 -16.73
N SER A 169 -2.10 -28.18 -17.49
CA SER A 169 -2.27 -26.74 -17.55
C SER A 169 -3.72 -26.32 -17.49
N PHE A 170 -3.98 -25.04 -17.22
CA PHE A 170 -5.31 -24.44 -17.23
C PHE A 170 -5.24 -22.99 -17.69
N SER A 171 -6.37 -22.48 -18.19
CA SER A 171 -6.52 -21.06 -18.49
C SER A 171 -7.32 -20.38 -17.40
N VAL A 172 -6.90 -19.16 -17.03
CA VAL A 172 -7.56 -18.30 -16.08
C VAL A 172 -8.12 -17.09 -16.80
N HIS A 173 -9.42 -16.87 -16.65
CA HIS A 173 -10.07 -15.65 -17.12
C HIS A 173 -10.19 -14.72 -15.92
N ALA A 174 -9.34 -13.70 -15.86
CA ALA A 174 -9.28 -12.77 -14.73
C ALA A 174 -9.48 -11.33 -15.18
N PRO A 175 -10.35 -10.57 -14.49
CA PRO A 175 -10.40 -9.14 -14.66
C PRO A 175 -9.11 -8.54 -14.09
N VAL A 176 -8.44 -7.75 -14.89
CA VAL A 176 -7.28 -6.97 -14.47
C VAL A 176 -7.50 -5.51 -14.85
N VAL A 177 -7.08 -4.63 -14.00
CA VAL A 177 -7.05 -3.21 -14.32
C VAL A 177 -5.74 -2.94 -15.04
N ALA A 178 -5.81 -2.78 -16.36
CA ALA A 178 -4.66 -2.37 -17.16
C ALA A 178 -4.46 -0.87 -17.00
N LYS A 179 -3.46 -0.47 -16.24
CA LYS A 179 -3.04 0.93 -16.13
C LYS A 179 -1.60 1.06 -16.56
N GLU A 180 -1.36 2.04 -17.43
CA GLU A 180 0.02 2.46 -17.66
C GLU A 180 0.63 2.96 -16.34
N PRO A 181 1.81 2.49 -15.95
CA PRO A 181 2.49 3.03 -14.78
C PRO A 181 2.88 4.48 -15.08
N PHE A 182 2.37 5.40 -14.28
CA PHE A 182 2.77 6.81 -14.32
C PHE A 182 4.21 7.00 -13.89
#